data_86c1aff886ae9aa24210ad3957f23eaa
#
_entry.id   86c1aff886ae9aa24210ad3957f23eaa
#
_cell.length_a   1.000
_cell.length_b   1.000
_cell.length_c   1.000
_cell.angle_alpha   90.00
_cell.angle_beta   90.00
_cell.angle_gamma   90.00
#
_symmetry.space_group_name_H-M   'P 1'
#
loop_
_entity.id
_entity.type
_entity.pdbx_description
1 polymer ?
#
loop_
_entity_poly.entity_id
_entity_poly.type
_entity_poly.pdbx_seq_one_letter_code
_entity_poly.pdbx_strand_id
1 'polypeptide(L)'
;ALAKGDISKKSLLAVFPFGNTVATIDVTGAQLLEALEAATCTTPEAIGAFPQVSGIEFTLNTGVPYVNGTQYANSTYYAPANPGSRVTISTVNGKAFDPAATYTIATNDFTAKGGDTYGVFKIAGGWKDVGVSLEDALINYTTEELDGTITAGQYGEPAGRITIVDEPANYPA
;
A
#
# COMPACT_ATOMS: atom_id res chain seq x y z
N ALA A 1 -2.93 7.91 17.37
CA ALA A 1 -3.23 9.20 16.73
C ALA A 1 -2.43 10.31 17.41
N LEU A 2 -1.93 11.25 16.64
CA LEU A 2 -1.28 12.45 17.19
C LEU A 2 -2.36 13.43 17.67
N ALA A 3 -2.17 14.02 18.85
CA ALA A 3 -3.06 15.05 19.35
C ALA A 3 -2.87 16.36 18.57
N LYS A 4 -3.93 17.20 18.53
CA LYS A 4 -3.84 18.56 17.97
C LYS A 4 -2.84 19.40 18.78
N GLY A 5 -1.93 20.08 18.10
CA GLY A 5 -0.92 20.94 18.69
C GLY A 5 0.44 20.74 18.04
N ASP A 6 1.49 21.22 18.67
CA ASP A 6 2.86 21.07 18.20
C ASP A 6 3.29 19.60 18.21
N ILE A 7 3.87 19.15 17.09
CA ILE A 7 4.33 17.78 16.91
C ILE A 7 5.85 17.78 16.99
N SER A 8 6.39 17.06 17.99
CA SER A 8 7.84 16.87 18.13
C SER A 8 8.35 15.71 17.27
N LYS A 9 9.65 15.72 16.92
CA LYS A 9 10.31 14.56 16.27
C LYS A 9 10.11 13.27 17.08
N LYS A 10 10.11 13.34 18.41
CA LYS A 10 9.84 12.18 19.29
C LYS A 10 8.44 11.60 19.07
N SER A 11 7.44 12.46 18.82
CA SER A 11 6.07 12.01 18.52
C SER A 11 6.01 11.28 17.17
N LEU A 12 6.78 11.72 16.17
CA LEU A 12 6.86 11.06 14.86
C LEU A 12 7.58 9.71 14.94
N LEU A 13 8.66 9.61 15.71
CA LEU A 13 9.33 8.32 15.97
C LEU A 13 8.39 7.28 16.59
N ALA A 14 7.41 7.71 17.38
CA ALA A 14 6.39 6.80 17.90
C ALA A 14 5.38 6.33 16.86
N VAL A 15 5.23 7.07 15.74
CA VAL A 15 4.40 6.66 14.58
C VAL A 15 5.16 5.70 13.68
N PHE A 16 6.48 5.88 13.53
CA PHE A 16 7.37 5.04 12.72
C PHE A 16 8.40 4.31 13.58
N PRO A 17 7.99 3.34 14.43
CA PRO A 17 8.85 2.77 15.46
C PRO A 17 9.92 1.81 14.94
N PHE A 18 9.86 1.43 13.65
CA PHE A 18 10.71 0.38 13.09
C PHE A 18 12.02 0.88 12.44
N GLY A 19 12.21 2.19 12.32
CA GLY A 19 13.39 2.76 11.69
C GLY A 19 13.53 2.46 10.20
N ASN A 20 12.41 2.28 9.51
CA ASN A 20 12.40 2.00 8.07
C ASN A 20 12.81 3.24 7.26
N THR A 21 13.39 3.00 6.10
CA THR A 21 13.73 4.03 5.11
C THR A 21 12.75 4.04 3.94
N VAL A 22 12.73 5.14 3.20
CA VAL A 22 12.03 5.21 1.91
C VAL A 22 12.79 4.36 0.89
N ALA A 23 12.06 3.55 0.17
CA ALA A 23 12.60 2.71 -0.90
C ALA A 23 11.76 2.85 -2.17
N THR A 24 12.35 2.57 -3.31
CA THR A 24 11.66 2.42 -4.59
C THR A 24 11.83 1.02 -5.15
N ILE A 25 10.83 0.56 -5.88
CA ILE A 25 10.84 -0.72 -6.56
C ILE A 25 10.07 -0.60 -7.89
N ASP A 26 10.61 -1.20 -8.94
CA ASP A 26 9.93 -1.32 -10.23
C ASP A 26 9.15 -2.65 -10.27
N VAL A 27 7.85 -2.58 -10.53
CA VAL A 27 6.97 -3.74 -10.60
C VAL A 27 6.11 -3.67 -11.86
N THR A 28 5.73 -4.83 -12.40
CA THR A 28 4.68 -4.87 -13.43
C THR A 28 3.32 -4.55 -12.84
N GLY A 29 2.36 -4.11 -13.66
CA GLY A 29 1.00 -3.89 -13.19
C GLY A 29 0.39 -5.17 -12.61
N ALA A 30 0.67 -6.33 -13.19
CA ALA A 30 0.24 -7.61 -12.63
C ALA A 30 0.79 -7.86 -11.22
N GLN A 31 2.06 -7.54 -10.97
CA GLN A 31 2.67 -7.64 -9.63
C GLN A 31 2.09 -6.61 -8.64
N LEU A 32 1.78 -5.40 -9.12
CA LEU A 32 1.11 -4.39 -8.30
C LEU A 32 -0.30 -4.85 -7.88
N LEU A 33 -1.07 -5.41 -8.82
CA LEU A 33 -2.40 -5.95 -8.54
C LEU A 33 -2.33 -7.10 -7.53
N GLU A 34 -1.40 -8.05 -7.71
CA GLU A 34 -1.15 -9.14 -6.77
C GLU A 34 -0.80 -8.61 -5.37
N ALA A 35 0.08 -7.60 -5.29
CA ALA A 35 0.48 -7.01 -4.02
C ALA A 35 -0.70 -6.37 -3.27
N LEU A 36 -1.52 -5.57 -3.95
CA LEU A 36 -2.68 -4.92 -3.34
C LEU A 36 -3.75 -5.95 -2.91
N GLU A 37 -3.96 -7.00 -3.69
CA GLU A 37 -4.91 -8.04 -3.32
C GLU A 37 -4.40 -8.88 -2.15
N ALA A 38 -3.13 -9.28 -2.13
CA ALA A 38 -2.53 -9.97 -0.99
C ALA A 38 -2.55 -9.12 0.30
N ALA A 39 -2.33 -7.81 0.19
CA ALA A 39 -2.33 -6.88 1.32
C ALA A 39 -3.73 -6.63 1.93
N THR A 40 -4.77 -7.09 1.26
CA THR A 40 -6.17 -6.99 1.71
C THR A 40 -6.79 -8.35 2.03
N CYS A 41 -5.98 -9.40 2.17
CA CYS A 41 -6.44 -10.80 2.24
C CYS A 41 -7.40 -11.11 3.40
N THR A 42 -7.31 -10.39 4.53
CA THR A 42 -8.20 -10.60 5.68
C THR A 42 -9.34 -9.60 5.76
N THR A 43 -9.37 -8.56 4.92
CA THR A 43 -10.41 -7.54 4.95
C THR A 43 -11.79 -8.18 4.71
N PRO A 44 -12.84 -7.89 5.53
CA PRO A 44 -12.98 -6.70 6.38
C PRO A 44 -12.23 -6.75 7.73
N GLU A 45 -11.66 -7.87 8.13
CA GLU A 45 -10.82 -7.92 9.32
C GLU A 45 -9.56 -7.08 9.14
N ALA A 46 -9.12 -6.43 10.23
CA ALA A 46 -7.96 -5.54 10.19
C ALA A 46 -6.67 -6.33 9.92
N ILE A 47 -5.82 -5.78 9.07
CA ILE A 47 -4.47 -6.30 8.80
C ILE A 47 -3.46 -5.16 8.75
N GLY A 48 -2.30 -5.36 9.38
CA GLY A 48 -1.22 -4.35 9.39
C GLY A 48 -0.64 -4.05 8.01
N ALA A 49 -0.78 -4.99 7.07
CA ALA A 49 -0.33 -4.83 5.69
C ALA A 49 -1.28 -4.00 4.81
N PHE A 50 -2.46 -3.58 5.30
CA PHE A 50 -3.44 -2.85 4.49
C PHE A 50 -2.81 -1.61 3.85
N PRO A 51 -2.89 -1.47 2.49
CA PRO A 51 -2.19 -0.41 1.79
C PRO A 51 -2.88 0.95 1.99
N GLN A 52 -2.09 1.96 2.33
CA GLN A 52 -2.48 3.37 2.23
C GLN A 52 -1.77 3.94 1.01
N VAL A 53 -2.52 4.29 -0.03
CA VAL A 53 -1.95 4.60 -1.34
C VAL A 53 -2.03 6.08 -1.70
N SER A 54 -1.08 6.53 -2.51
CA SER A 54 -1.12 7.79 -3.25
C SER A 54 -0.82 7.51 -4.72
N GLY A 55 -1.50 8.20 -5.62
CA GLY A 55 -1.35 7.98 -7.07
C GLY A 55 -1.97 6.68 -7.59
N ILE A 56 -2.65 5.91 -6.75
CA ILE A 56 -3.35 4.68 -7.14
C ILE A 56 -4.80 4.80 -6.69
N GLU A 57 -5.74 4.46 -7.58
CA GLU A 57 -7.15 4.33 -7.23
C GLU A 57 -7.59 2.90 -7.47
N PHE A 58 -8.20 2.28 -6.47
CA PHE A 58 -8.68 0.92 -6.59
C PHE A 58 -9.96 0.66 -5.79
N THR A 59 -10.69 -0.36 -6.22
CA THR A 59 -11.84 -0.91 -5.51
C THR A 59 -11.47 -2.26 -4.90
N LEU A 60 -11.82 -2.47 -3.64
CA LEU A 60 -11.76 -3.74 -2.95
C LEU A 60 -13.16 -4.25 -2.71
N ASN A 61 -13.47 -5.45 -3.21
CA ASN A 61 -14.74 -6.11 -2.96
C ASN A 61 -14.59 -7.17 -1.86
N THR A 62 -15.13 -6.88 -0.67
CA THR A 62 -15.07 -7.77 0.49
C THR A 62 -16.09 -8.91 0.41
N GLY A 63 -17.12 -8.80 -0.44
CA GLY A 63 -18.07 -9.88 -0.74
C GLY A 63 -17.44 -11.04 -1.52
N VAL A 64 -16.24 -10.83 -2.09
CA VAL A 64 -15.46 -11.90 -2.74
C VAL A 64 -14.42 -12.44 -1.74
N PRO A 65 -14.44 -13.74 -1.41
CA PRO A 65 -13.48 -14.32 -0.48
C PRO A 65 -12.06 -14.30 -1.08
N TYR A 66 -11.06 -14.04 -0.22
CA TYR A 66 -9.66 -14.25 -0.61
C TYR A 66 -9.37 -15.75 -0.70
N VAL A 67 -8.83 -16.18 -1.83
CA VAL A 67 -8.44 -17.58 -2.04
C VAL A 67 -6.92 -17.66 -2.11
N ASN A 68 -6.33 -18.45 -1.23
CA ASN A 68 -4.90 -18.68 -1.19
C ASN A 68 -4.43 -19.43 -2.45
N GLY A 69 -3.47 -18.86 -3.14
CA GLY A 69 -2.71 -19.48 -4.22
C GLY A 69 -1.39 -20.07 -3.72
N THR A 70 -0.29 -19.76 -4.39
CA THR A 70 1.04 -20.24 -4.00
C THR A 70 1.55 -19.50 -2.77
N GLN A 71 2.06 -20.23 -1.79
CA GLN A 71 2.70 -19.63 -0.61
C GLN A 71 3.99 -18.93 -1.01
N TYR A 72 4.18 -17.71 -0.51
CA TYR A 72 5.44 -16.98 -0.71
C TYR A 72 6.58 -17.67 0.04
N ALA A 73 7.75 -17.75 -0.59
CA ALA A 73 8.91 -18.43 -0.02
C ALA A 73 9.35 -17.80 1.33
N ASN A 74 9.46 -18.63 2.37
CA ASN A 74 9.79 -18.25 3.73
C ASN A 74 8.80 -17.25 4.37
N SER A 75 7.53 -17.33 4.02
CA SER A 75 6.45 -16.49 4.52
C SER A 75 5.27 -17.37 5.00
N THR A 76 4.45 -16.83 5.87
CA THR A 76 3.14 -17.41 6.24
C THR A 76 2.02 -16.93 5.34
N TYR A 77 2.31 -16.02 4.42
CA TYR A 77 1.35 -15.43 3.49
C TYR A 77 1.38 -16.11 2.12
N TYR A 78 0.31 -15.92 1.38
CA TYR A 78 0.06 -16.55 0.08
C TYR A 78 -0.22 -15.49 -0.97
N ALA A 79 0.17 -15.75 -2.21
CA ALA A 79 -0.34 -15.02 -3.36
C ALA A 79 -1.84 -15.27 -3.51
N PRO A 80 -2.63 -14.33 -4.06
CA PRO A 80 -4.00 -14.64 -4.45
C PRO A 80 -4.01 -15.71 -5.55
N ALA A 81 -4.93 -16.68 -5.47
CA ALA A 81 -5.06 -17.72 -6.49
C ALA A 81 -5.46 -17.12 -7.86
N ASN A 82 -6.25 -16.06 -7.84
CA ASN A 82 -6.73 -15.36 -9.03
C ASN A 82 -6.62 -13.83 -8.79
N PRO A 83 -5.45 -13.22 -9.04
CA PRO A 83 -5.28 -11.77 -8.89
C PRO A 83 -6.32 -10.98 -9.70
N GLY A 84 -6.93 -9.98 -9.09
CA GLY A 84 -8.02 -9.20 -9.69
C GLY A 84 -9.41 -9.73 -9.39
N SER A 85 -9.56 -10.79 -8.59
CA SER A 85 -10.87 -11.27 -8.16
C SER A 85 -11.54 -10.35 -7.15
N ARG A 86 -10.77 -9.75 -6.24
CA ARG A 86 -11.25 -8.85 -5.18
C ARG A 86 -10.84 -7.41 -5.39
N VAL A 87 -9.65 -7.18 -5.95
CA VAL A 87 -9.09 -5.85 -6.19
C VAL A 87 -9.15 -5.50 -7.66
N THR A 88 -9.70 -4.34 -7.95
CA THR A 88 -9.70 -3.75 -9.29
C THR A 88 -9.00 -2.40 -9.23
N ILE A 89 -7.83 -2.27 -9.85
CA ILE A 89 -7.13 -0.98 -9.98
C ILE A 89 -7.75 -0.23 -11.16
N SER A 90 -8.27 0.96 -10.92
CA SER A 90 -8.84 1.82 -11.97
C SER A 90 -7.78 2.70 -12.62
N THR A 91 -6.97 3.39 -11.80
CA THR A 91 -5.96 4.32 -12.30
C THR A 91 -4.65 4.23 -11.52
N VAL A 92 -3.55 4.54 -12.21
CA VAL A 92 -2.25 4.83 -11.61
C VAL A 92 -1.77 6.19 -12.16
N ASN A 93 -1.51 7.13 -11.26
CA ASN A 93 -1.15 8.52 -11.58
C ASN A 93 -2.14 9.18 -12.57
N GLY A 94 -3.45 8.94 -12.34
CA GLY A 94 -4.54 9.49 -13.15
C GLY A 94 -4.69 8.88 -14.55
N LYS A 95 -3.92 7.84 -14.88
CA LYS A 95 -4.02 7.09 -16.15
C LYS A 95 -4.65 5.74 -15.90
N ALA A 96 -5.40 5.23 -16.88
CA ALA A 96 -5.98 3.90 -16.81
C ALA A 96 -4.90 2.85 -16.49
N PHE A 97 -5.22 1.94 -15.58
CA PHE A 97 -4.32 0.86 -15.19
C PHE A 97 -4.03 -0.08 -16.37
N ASP A 98 -2.75 -0.44 -16.52
CA ASP A 98 -2.29 -1.44 -17.49
C ASP A 98 -1.50 -2.53 -16.75
N PRO A 99 -1.98 -3.79 -16.71
CA PRO A 99 -1.28 -4.88 -16.04
C PRO A 99 0.07 -5.23 -16.67
N ALA A 100 0.31 -4.85 -17.94
CA ALA A 100 1.56 -5.10 -18.65
C ALA A 100 2.58 -3.96 -18.50
N ALA A 101 2.17 -2.78 -18.04
CA ALA A 101 3.06 -1.66 -17.82
C ALA A 101 3.98 -1.89 -16.61
N THR A 102 5.12 -1.18 -16.58
CA THR A 102 5.98 -1.11 -15.39
C THR A 102 5.69 0.16 -14.63
N TYR A 103 5.55 0.03 -13.32
CA TYR A 103 5.32 1.13 -12.38
C TYR A 103 6.45 1.18 -11.36
N THR A 104 7.00 2.37 -11.13
CA THR A 104 7.90 2.61 -10.00
C THR A 104 7.08 2.96 -8.77
N ILE A 105 7.16 2.13 -7.74
CA ILE A 105 6.46 2.30 -6.46
C ILE A 105 7.44 2.83 -5.43
N ALA A 106 7.07 3.93 -4.76
CA ALA A 106 7.74 4.38 -3.54
C ALA A 106 7.02 3.77 -2.33
N THR A 107 7.77 3.16 -1.43
CA THR A 107 7.26 2.53 -0.22
C THR A 107 8.36 2.49 0.85
N ASN A 108 8.16 1.79 1.96
CA ASN A 108 9.25 1.56 2.91
C ASN A 108 10.10 0.35 2.51
N ASP A 109 11.32 0.30 3.01
CA ASP A 109 12.29 -0.76 2.67
C ASP A 109 11.83 -2.16 3.11
N PHE A 110 11.10 -2.28 4.22
CA PHE A 110 10.53 -3.55 4.68
C PHE A 110 9.51 -4.10 3.66
N THR A 111 8.59 -3.25 3.18
CA THR A 111 7.59 -3.61 2.16
C THR A 111 8.28 -3.92 0.81
N ALA A 112 9.23 -3.08 0.39
CA ALA A 112 9.97 -3.28 -0.86
C ALA A 112 10.76 -4.60 -0.88
N LYS A 113 11.23 -5.07 0.27
CA LYS A 113 11.89 -6.37 0.47
C LYS A 113 10.91 -7.56 0.49
N GLY A 114 9.62 -7.32 0.41
CA GLY A 114 8.58 -8.34 0.45
C GLY A 114 8.12 -8.70 1.86
N GLY A 115 8.19 -7.76 2.78
CA GLY A 115 7.67 -7.93 4.14
C GLY A 115 6.15 -8.14 4.17
N ASP A 116 5.65 -8.77 5.21
CA ASP A 116 4.24 -9.15 5.39
C ASP A 116 3.68 -9.86 4.13
N THR A 117 2.59 -9.37 3.59
CA THR A 117 1.89 -9.93 2.42
C THR A 117 2.51 -9.54 1.08
N TYR A 118 3.52 -8.66 1.06
CA TYR A 118 4.12 -8.13 -0.17
C TYR A 118 5.18 -9.06 -0.78
N GLY A 119 5.05 -10.37 -0.62
CA GLY A 119 5.99 -11.37 -1.12
C GLY A 119 6.30 -11.26 -2.61
N VAL A 120 5.36 -10.77 -3.43
CA VAL A 120 5.57 -10.52 -4.85
C VAL A 120 6.64 -9.46 -5.11
N PHE A 121 6.83 -8.47 -4.23
CA PHE A 121 7.89 -7.47 -4.36
C PHE A 121 9.28 -8.08 -4.18
N LYS A 122 9.41 -9.09 -3.31
CA LYS A 122 10.65 -9.88 -3.21
C LYS A 122 10.95 -10.64 -4.51
N ILE A 123 9.90 -11.13 -5.19
CA ILE A 123 10.03 -11.82 -6.49
C ILE A 123 10.42 -10.83 -7.59
N ALA A 124 9.82 -9.62 -7.61
CA ALA A 124 10.17 -8.56 -8.55
C ALA A 124 11.65 -8.16 -8.40
N GLY A 125 12.13 -8.04 -7.17
CA GLY A 125 13.52 -7.67 -6.88
C GLY A 125 13.88 -6.25 -7.29
N GLY A 126 15.17 -5.92 -7.24
CA GLY A 126 15.66 -4.63 -7.77
C GLY A 126 15.26 -3.38 -6.99
N TRP A 127 14.73 -3.54 -5.77
CA TRP A 127 14.40 -2.40 -4.92
C TRP A 127 15.66 -1.57 -4.59
N LYS A 128 15.48 -0.27 -4.34
CA LYS A 128 16.55 0.68 -4.02
C LYS A 128 16.19 1.45 -2.77
N ASP A 129 17.10 1.50 -1.81
CA ASP A 129 16.99 2.39 -0.65
C ASP A 129 17.29 3.83 -1.08
N VAL A 130 16.42 4.75 -0.70
CA VAL A 130 16.62 6.19 -0.97
C VAL A 130 17.54 6.84 0.07
N GLY A 131 17.76 6.17 1.20
CA GLY A 131 18.61 6.66 2.29
C GLY A 131 17.97 7.73 3.16
N VAL A 132 16.64 7.89 3.09
CA VAL A 132 15.86 8.83 3.90
C VAL A 132 14.95 8.04 4.82
N SER A 133 14.96 8.33 6.12
CA SER A 133 14.05 7.69 7.07
C SER A 133 12.59 8.11 6.82
N LEU A 134 11.61 7.28 7.20
CA LEU A 134 10.20 7.62 7.03
C LEU A 134 9.80 8.87 7.83
N GLU A 135 10.36 9.03 9.02
CA GLU A 135 10.13 10.21 9.86
C GLU A 135 10.70 11.48 9.23
N ASP A 136 11.92 11.42 8.64
CA ASP A 136 12.50 12.59 7.97
C ASP A 136 11.74 12.88 6.67
N ALA A 137 11.29 11.88 5.92
CA ALA A 137 10.43 12.08 4.75
C ALA A 137 9.12 12.80 5.12
N LEU A 138 8.46 12.42 6.24
CA LEU A 138 7.27 13.09 6.72
C LEU A 138 7.57 14.53 7.20
N ILE A 139 8.69 14.74 7.89
CA ILE A 139 9.13 16.08 8.31
C ILE A 139 9.32 16.96 7.07
N ASN A 140 10.10 16.51 6.09
CA ASN A 140 10.40 17.27 4.88
C ASN A 140 9.10 17.59 4.13
N TYR A 141 8.22 16.61 3.93
CA TYR A 141 6.92 16.86 3.30
C TYR A 141 6.08 17.88 4.06
N THR A 142 6.03 17.79 5.39
CA THR A 142 5.26 18.72 6.22
C THR A 142 5.84 20.13 6.15
N THR A 143 7.16 20.29 6.17
CA THR A 143 7.80 21.61 6.17
C THR A 143 7.88 22.25 4.79
N GLU A 144 8.11 21.46 3.74
CA GLU A 144 8.37 21.96 2.39
C GLU A 144 7.09 22.09 1.55
N GLU A 145 6.13 21.15 1.74
CA GLU A 145 4.90 21.11 0.93
C GLU A 145 3.66 21.60 1.68
N LEU A 146 3.66 21.56 3.02
CA LEU A 146 2.50 21.90 3.85
C LEU A 146 2.74 23.12 4.75
N ASP A 147 3.78 23.92 4.49
CA ASP A 147 4.13 25.11 5.30
C ASP A 147 4.19 24.80 6.81
N GLY A 148 4.67 23.62 7.19
CA GLY A 148 4.81 23.18 8.58
C GLY A 148 3.50 22.78 9.28
N THR A 149 2.38 22.68 8.57
CA THR A 149 1.07 22.43 9.20
C THR A 149 0.28 21.34 8.50
N ILE A 150 -0.11 20.30 9.25
CA ILE A 150 -1.05 19.27 8.79
C ILE A 150 -2.45 19.63 9.29
N THR A 151 -3.39 19.88 8.40
CA THR A 151 -4.75 20.32 8.75
C THR A 151 -5.78 19.21 8.57
N ALA A 152 -6.84 19.25 9.37
CA ALA A 152 -7.99 18.35 9.20
C ALA A 152 -8.69 18.55 7.83
N GLY A 153 -8.64 19.76 7.26
CA GLY A 153 -9.20 20.02 5.93
C GLY A 153 -8.48 19.29 4.80
N GLN A 154 -7.18 18.97 5.00
CA GLN A 154 -6.36 18.23 4.02
C GLN A 154 -6.41 16.72 4.26
N TYR A 155 -6.44 16.28 5.51
CA TYR A 155 -6.23 14.87 5.88
C TYR A 155 -7.23 14.32 6.90
N GLY A 156 -8.29 15.08 7.23
CA GLY A 156 -9.30 14.64 8.21
C GLY A 156 -10.25 13.56 7.69
N GLU A 157 -10.40 13.49 6.36
CA GLU A 157 -11.27 12.52 5.69
C GLU A 157 -10.48 11.69 4.68
N PRO A 158 -10.94 10.45 4.38
CA PRO A 158 -10.35 9.63 3.33
C PRO A 158 -10.36 10.37 1.98
N ALA A 159 -9.27 10.27 1.23
CA ALA A 159 -9.13 10.95 -0.07
C ALA A 159 -9.90 10.27 -1.22
N GLY A 160 -10.68 9.21 -0.95
CA GLY A 160 -11.49 8.50 -1.95
C GLY A 160 -10.70 7.59 -2.90
N ARG A 161 -9.40 7.40 -2.67
CA ARG A 161 -8.54 6.55 -3.53
C ARG A 161 -8.83 5.05 -3.39
N ILE A 162 -9.40 4.64 -2.27
CA ILE A 162 -9.75 3.26 -1.97
C ILE A 162 -11.25 3.20 -1.77
N THR A 163 -11.94 2.48 -2.65
CA THR A 163 -13.36 2.19 -2.52
C THR A 163 -13.53 0.77 -1.99
N ILE A 164 -14.28 0.60 -0.91
CA ILE A 164 -14.59 -0.72 -0.37
C ILE A 164 -16.07 -0.99 -0.64
N VAL A 165 -16.36 -2.11 -1.28
CA VAL A 165 -17.72 -2.60 -1.56
C VAL A 165 -17.88 -4.01 -0.97
N ASP A 166 -19.11 -4.38 -0.67
CA ASP A 166 -19.49 -5.71 -0.17
C ASP A 166 -20.57 -6.28 -1.09
N GLU A 167 -20.18 -6.61 -2.31
CA GLU A 167 -21.08 -7.14 -3.33
C GLU A 167 -20.81 -8.63 -3.52
N PRO A 168 -21.86 -9.48 -3.47
CA PRO A 168 -21.69 -10.90 -3.78
C PRO A 168 -21.12 -11.07 -5.17
N ALA A 169 -20.11 -11.92 -5.29
CA ALA A 169 -19.49 -12.19 -6.59
C ALA A 169 -20.54 -12.75 -7.56
N ASN A 170 -20.83 -12.02 -8.61
CA ASN A 170 -21.49 -12.57 -9.77
C ASN A 170 -20.47 -13.41 -10.54
N TYR A 171 -20.17 -14.61 -10.05
CA TYR A 171 -19.45 -15.57 -10.89
C TYR A 171 -20.40 -16.07 -11.97
N PRO A 172 -20.06 -15.92 -13.25
CA PRO A 172 -20.76 -16.69 -14.28
C PRO A 172 -20.53 -18.19 -13.94
N ALA A 173 -21.61 -18.90 -13.84
CA ALA A 173 -21.65 -20.34 -13.60
C ALA A 173 -20.90 -21.13 -14.69
#